data_4df40259a62cdcbde1110d0abc354cf8
#
_entry.id   4df40259a62cdcbde1110d0abc354cf8
#
_cell.length_a   1.000
_cell.length_b   1.000
_cell.length_c   1.000
_cell.angle_alpha   90.00
_cell.angle_beta   90.00
_cell.angle_gamma   90.00
#
_symmetry.space_group_name_H-M   'P 1'
#
loop_
_entity.id
_entity.type
_entity.pdbx_description
1 polymer ?
#
loop_
_entity_poly.entity_id
_entity_poly.type
_entity_poly.pdbx_seq_one_letter_code
_entity_poly.pdbx_strand_id
1 'polypeptide(L)'
;MRMRRSILVFTVTCGTLVAPMSVSAQWLPARRLVADTIVLRDSVATFGPTAPVSKPVSAASAMGAKARARIDSVVAMARAQLDKRYRFGGETPKGFDCSGLVRYVMAALDVSLPRTAREQARIGEAIPMDTAQLRPGDLLLFGRKGRVTHIGIYVGGGRMVHASTKAHRVFERPLLRKPAPGIVPWIGARRLLATTDSLTVSPRRDSLPNGG
;
A
#
# COMPACT_ATOMS: atom_id res chain seq x y z
N MET A 1 -19.60 34.03 56.48
CA MET A 1 -19.81 34.73 55.19
C MET A 1 -19.99 33.68 54.11
N ARG A 2 -21.27 33.37 53.73
CA ARG A 2 -21.60 32.30 52.75
C ARG A 2 -21.87 32.94 51.38
N MET A 3 -20.99 32.70 50.42
CA MET A 3 -21.16 33.13 49.02
C MET A 3 -22.01 32.13 48.26
N ARG A 4 -23.22 32.53 47.88
CA ARG A 4 -24.13 31.76 47.01
C ARG A 4 -23.66 31.88 45.56
N ARG A 5 -23.36 30.77 44.94
CA ARG A 5 -23.12 30.69 43.46
C ARG A 5 -24.45 30.48 42.76
N SER A 6 -24.91 31.49 42.01
CA SER A 6 -26.04 31.38 41.10
C SER A 6 -25.65 30.58 39.87
N ILE A 7 -26.41 29.53 39.60
CA ILE A 7 -26.28 28.72 38.37
C ILE A 7 -27.26 29.33 37.37
N LEU A 8 -26.71 29.88 36.28
CA LEU A 8 -27.46 30.36 35.13
C LEU A 8 -27.69 29.18 34.17
N VAL A 9 -28.96 28.74 34.07
CA VAL A 9 -29.37 27.70 33.12
C VAL A 9 -29.73 28.40 31.82
N PHE A 10 -28.92 28.18 30.75
CA PHE A 10 -29.27 28.58 29.39
C PHE A 10 -30.02 27.44 28.72
N THR A 11 -31.29 27.60 28.50
CA THR A 11 -32.11 26.73 27.64
C THR A 11 -31.95 27.18 26.20
N VAL A 12 -31.23 26.38 25.41
CA VAL A 12 -31.14 26.53 23.94
C VAL A 12 -32.28 25.73 23.31
N THR A 13 -33.28 26.44 22.81
CA THR A 13 -34.34 25.86 21.98
C THR A 13 -33.82 25.63 20.58
N CYS A 14 -33.65 24.37 20.22
CA CYS A 14 -33.27 23.92 18.88
C CYS A 14 -34.53 23.91 17.99
N GLY A 15 -34.66 24.95 17.15
CA GLY A 15 -35.69 24.99 16.09
C GLY A 15 -35.22 24.21 14.88
N THR A 16 -35.80 23.05 14.65
CA THR A 16 -35.55 22.24 13.43
C THR A 16 -36.39 22.79 12.29
N LEU A 17 -35.73 23.51 11.36
CA LEU A 17 -36.31 23.86 10.07
C LEU A 17 -35.91 22.79 9.05
N VAL A 18 -36.79 21.83 8.80
CA VAL A 18 -36.67 20.84 7.75
C VAL A 18 -37.28 21.42 6.48
N ALA A 19 -36.44 21.80 5.50
CA ALA A 19 -36.89 22.15 4.17
C ALA A 19 -36.89 20.87 3.30
N PRO A 20 -37.99 20.57 2.57
CA PRO A 20 -38.00 19.47 1.63
C PRO A 20 -37.26 19.87 0.35
N MET A 21 -36.12 19.22 0.05
CA MET A 21 -35.52 19.30 -1.27
C MET A 21 -36.30 18.45 -2.27
N SER A 22 -37.07 19.13 -3.12
CA SER A 22 -37.70 18.54 -4.30
C SER A 22 -36.63 18.21 -5.34
N VAL A 23 -36.32 16.95 -5.49
CA VAL A 23 -35.52 16.46 -6.62
C VAL A 23 -36.41 16.38 -7.85
N SER A 24 -36.34 17.40 -8.70
CA SER A 24 -36.93 17.36 -10.05
C SER A 24 -36.08 16.45 -10.94
N ALA A 25 -36.57 15.24 -11.17
CA ALA A 25 -36.05 14.35 -12.18
C ALA A 25 -36.40 14.91 -13.57
N GLN A 26 -35.49 15.60 -14.23
CA GLN A 26 -35.59 15.99 -15.61
C GLN A 26 -35.35 14.77 -16.50
N TRP A 27 -36.41 14.23 -17.07
CA TRP A 27 -36.39 13.22 -18.10
C TRP A 27 -35.80 13.82 -19.40
N LEU A 28 -34.67 13.30 -19.85
CA LEU A 28 -34.14 13.54 -21.19
C LEU A 28 -34.94 12.68 -22.18
N PRO A 29 -35.41 13.24 -23.30
CA PRO A 29 -36.13 12.46 -24.31
C PRO A 29 -35.17 11.46 -25.01
N ALA A 30 -35.61 10.22 -25.09
CA ALA A 30 -34.95 9.17 -25.84
C ALA A 30 -34.80 9.59 -27.30
N ARG A 31 -33.56 9.74 -27.78
CA ARG A 31 -33.27 9.87 -29.19
C ARG A 31 -33.67 8.58 -29.92
N ARG A 32 -34.66 8.70 -30.80
CA ARG A 32 -35.06 7.67 -31.76
C ARG A 32 -33.85 7.36 -32.65
N LEU A 33 -33.32 6.16 -32.51
CA LEU A 33 -32.37 5.61 -33.50
C LEU A 33 -33.18 5.28 -34.73
N VAL A 34 -32.93 6.02 -35.83
CA VAL A 34 -33.41 5.70 -37.16
C VAL A 34 -32.59 4.49 -37.61
N ALA A 35 -33.29 3.40 -37.87
CA ALA A 35 -32.70 2.20 -38.47
C ALA A 35 -32.40 2.47 -39.94
N ASP A 36 -31.16 2.80 -40.27
CA ASP A 36 -30.71 2.74 -41.66
C ASP A 36 -30.54 1.27 -42.06
N THR A 37 -31.45 0.83 -42.89
CA THR A 37 -31.40 -0.48 -43.53
C THR A 37 -30.28 -0.49 -44.55
N ILE A 38 -29.11 -1.00 -44.17
CA ILE A 38 -28.04 -1.31 -45.13
C ILE A 38 -28.35 -2.69 -45.73
N VAL A 39 -28.83 -2.70 -46.95
CA VAL A 39 -28.94 -3.90 -47.78
C VAL A 39 -27.53 -4.28 -48.22
N LEU A 40 -26.91 -5.26 -47.58
CA LEU A 40 -25.70 -5.90 -48.05
C LEU A 40 -26.06 -7.13 -48.87
N ARG A 41 -25.73 -7.03 -50.16
CA ARG A 41 -25.78 -8.08 -51.16
C ARG A 41 -24.95 -9.29 -50.77
N ASP A 42 -25.46 -10.44 -51.08
CA ASP A 42 -24.93 -11.80 -50.92
C ASP A 42 -23.41 -11.93 -51.10
N SER A 43 -22.74 -12.34 -50.04
CA SER A 43 -21.51 -13.13 -50.08
C SER A 43 -21.55 -14.10 -48.91
N VAL A 44 -21.98 -15.33 -49.20
CA VAL A 44 -21.95 -16.44 -48.26
C VAL A 44 -20.48 -16.84 -48.05
N ALA A 45 -19.83 -16.28 -47.06
CA ALA A 45 -18.58 -16.80 -46.52
C ALA A 45 -18.91 -17.83 -45.45
N THR A 46 -18.77 -19.11 -45.78
CA THR A 46 -18.81 -20.23 -44.85
C THR A 46 -17.67 -20.07 -43.84
N PHE A 47 -17.95 -19.50 -42.68
CA PHE A 47 -17.06 -19.57 -41.53
C PHE A 47 -17.18 -20.97 -40.92
N GLY A 48 -16.18 -21.82 -41.21
CA GLY A 48 -15.95 -23.02 -40.44
C GLY A 48 -15.65 -22.67 -38.98
N PRO A 49 -15.87 -23.59 -38.00
CA PRO A 49 -15.63 -23.33 -36.61
C PRO A 49 -14.13 -23.09 -36.39
N THR A 50 -13.72 -21.83 -36.30
CA THR A 50 -12.39 -21.46 -35.85
C THR A 50 -12.33 -21.80 -34.35
N ALA A 51 -11.61 -22.87 -34.03
CA ALA A 51 -11.22 -23.20 -32.70
C ALA A 51 -10.59 -21.94 -32.05
N PRO A 52 -10.83 -21.68 -30.73
CA PRO A 52 -10.21 -20.58 -30.05
C PRO A 52 -8.70 -20.79 -30.09
N VAL A 53 -8.00 -19.99 -30.87
CA VAL A 53 -6.54 -19.90 -30.84
C VAL A 53 -6.19 -19.26 -29.51
N SER A 54 -5.99 -20.09 -28.50
CA SER A 54 -5.34 -19.68 -27.26
C SER A 54 -3.92 -19.23 -27.62
N LYS A 55 -3.73 -17.91 -27.76
CA LYS A 55 -2.37 -17.35 -27.90
C LYS A 55 -1.56 -17.86 -26.71
N PRO A 56 -0.40 -18.47 -26.92
CA PRO A 56 0.45 -18.88 -25.82
C PRO A 56 0.77 -17.62 -25.01
N VAL A 57 0.39 -17.62 -23.74
CA VAL A 57 0.75 -16.55 -22.82
C VAL A 57 2.27 -16.54 -22.77
N SER A 58 2.89 -15.47 -23.28
CA SER A 58 4.36 -15.42 -23.37
C SER A 58 4.96 -15.60 -21.97
N ALA A 59 6.10 -16.28 -21.88
CA ALA A 59 6.81 -16.50 -20.62
C ALA A 59 7.01 -15.17 -19.82
N ALA A 60 7.22 -14.07 -20.55
CA ALA A 60 7.32 -12.72 -19.97
C ALA A 60 5.99 -12.28 -19.28
N SER A 61 4.83 -12.65 -19.84
CA SER A 61 3.51 -12.36 -19.24
C SER A 61 3.27 -13.21 -17.99
N ALA A 62 3.68 -14.48 -18.00
CA ALA A 62 3.59 -15.38 -16.85
C ALA A 62 4.54 -14.94 -15.71
N MET A 63 5.74 -14.47 -16.03
CA MET A 63 6.69 -13.91 -15.05
C MET A 63 6.13 -12.62 -14.42
N GLY A 64 5.53 -11.74 -15.20
CA GLY A 64 4.87 -10.55 -14.70
C GLY A 64 3.69 -10.86 -13.77
N ALA A 65 2.91 -11.89 -14.07
CA ALA A 65 1.81 -12.35 -13.22
C ALA A 65 2.31 -12.90 -11.87
N LYS A 66 3.37 -13.70 -11.87
CA LYS A 66 4.00 -14.23 -10.65
C LYS A 66 4.55 -13.11 -9.75
N ALA A 67 5.24 -12.14 -10.34
CA ALA A 67 5.76 -10.99 -9.59
C ALA A 67 4.63 -10.16 -8.96
N ARG A 68 3.53 -9.95 -9.69
CA ARG A 68 2.34 -9.27 -9.18
C ARG A 68 1.71 -10.04 -8.02
N ALA A 69 1.52 -11.34 -8.15
CA ALA A 69 0.98 -12.19 -7.09
C ALA A 69 1.83 -12.12 -5.81
N ARG A 70 3.17 -12.05 -5.92
CA ARG A 70 4.06 -11.87 -4.77
C ARG A 70 3.86 -10.51 -4.09
N ILE A 71 3.70 -9.44 -4.86
CA ILE A 71 3.41 -8.11 -4.34
C ILE A 71 2.06 -8.10 -3.62
N ASP A 72 1.03 -8.69 -4.22
CA ASP A 72 -0.31 -8.78 -3.62
C ASP A 72 -0.26 -9.58 -2.31
N SER A 73 0.54 -10.64 -2.25
CA SER A 73 0.78 -11.42 -1.03
C SER A 73 1.43 -10.58 0.08
N VAL A 74 2.43 -9.73 -0.23
CA VAL A 74 3.03 -8.81 0.75
C VAL A 74 1.99 -7.88 1.33
N VAL A 75 1.17 -7.27 0.48
CA VAL A 75 0.12 -6.34 0.92
C VAL A 75 -0.92 -7.04 1.79
N ALA A 76 -1.38 -8.21 1.37
CA ALA A 76 -2.34 -9.01 2.12
C ALA A 76 -1.77 -9.44 3.49
N MET A 77 -0.53 -9.95 3.51
CA MET A 77 0.16 -10.35 4.74
C MET A 77 0.38 -9.17 5.70
N ALA A 78 0.76 -8.00 5.19
CA ALA A 78 0.93 -6.81 6.01
C ALA A 78 -0.41 -6.37 6.63
N ARG A 79 -1.48 -6.34 5.84
CA ARG A 79 -2.83 -6.00 6.31
C ARG A 79 -3.41 -7.01 7.29
N ALA A 80 -3.09 -8.29 7.15
CA ALA A 80 -3.49 -9.34 8.09
C ALA A 80 -2.89 -9.15 9.49
N GLN A 81 -1.86 -8.29 9.64
CA GLN A 81 -1.28 -7.96 10.94
C GLN A 81 -1.85 -6.67 11.57
N LEU A 82 -2.84 -6.04 10.95
CA LEU A 82 -3.48 -4.85 11.53
C LEU A 82 -4.00 -5.15 12.93
N ASP A 83 -3.97 -4.13 13.77
CA ASP A 83 -4.35 -4.13 15.20
C ASP A 83 -3.51 -5.03 16.13
N LYS A 84 -2.53 -5.78 15.60
CA LYS A 84 -1.57 -6.48 16.45
C LYS A 84 -0.78 -5.48 17.27
N ARG A 85 -0.55 -5.81 18.57
CA ARG A 85 0.13 -4.93 19.53
C ARG A 85 1.54 -4.55 19.07
N TYR A 86 1.94 -3.31 19.28
CA TYR A 86 3.36 -2.95 19.24
C TYR A 86 4.09 -3.59 20.42
N ARG A 87 5.21 -4.24 20.14
CA ARG A 87 6.12 -4.78 21.15
C ARG A 87 7.55 -4.55 20.69
N PHE A 88 8.33 -3.84 21.48
CA PHE A 88 9.75 -3.68 21.19
C PHE A 88 10.44 -5.05 21.13
N GLY A 89 11.24 -5.30 20.08
CA GLY A 89 11.85 -6.60 19.84
C GLY A 89 10.90 -7.67 19.32
N GLY A 90 9.61 -7.37 19.10
CA GLY A 90 8.61 -8.33 18.63
C GLY A 90 8.69 -8.62 17.13
N GLU A 91 8.54 -9.90 16.74
CA GLU A 91 8.63 -10.40 15.36
C GLU A 91 7.49 -11.37 15.01
N THR A 92 6.48 -11.48 15.84
CA THR A 92 5.40 -12.48 15.67
C THR A 92 4.03 -11.84 15.83
N PRO A 93 2.94 -12.51 15.43
CA PRO A 93 1.57 -12.02 15.63
C PRO A 93 1.19 -11.75 17.10
N LYS A 94 2.00 -12.19 18.07
CA LYS A 94 1.85 -11.82 19.50
C LYS A 94 2.27 -10.39 19.78
N GLY A 95 2.99 -9.76 18.86
CA GLY A 95 3.42 -8.37 18.91
C GLY A 95 4.60 -8.11 17.99
N PHE A 96 4.61 -6.93 17.37
CA PHE A 96 5.64 -6.51 16.41
C PHE A 96 6.27 -5.18 16.80
N ASP A 97 7.58 -5.04 16.54
CA ASP A 97 8.15 -3.73 16.27
C ASP A 97 8.19 -3.44 14.76
N CYS A 98 8.67 -2.26 14.35
CA CYS A 98 8.62 -1.83 12.96
C CYS A 98 9.41 -2.77 12.02
N SER A 99 10.62 -3.14 12.37
CA SER A 99 11.47 -4.03 11.55
C SER A 99 11.08 -5.51 11.68
N GLY A 100 10.55 -5.91 12.83
CA GLY A 100 10.03 -7.25 13.02
C GLY A 100 8.78 -7.54 12.18
N LEU A 101 7.88 -6.57 12.04
CA LEU A 101 6.75 -6.66 11.12
C LEU A 101 7.20 -6.85 9.67
N VAL A 102 8.15 -6.01 9.21
CA VAL A 102 8.70 -6.12 7.85
C VAL A 102 9.34 -7.48 7.63
N ARG A 103 10.14 -7.93 8.58
CA ARG A 103 10.81 -9.22 8.53
C ARG A 103 9.82 -10.39 8.46
N TYR A 104 8.78 -10.36 9.28
CA TYR A 104 7.72 -11.37 9.28
C TYR A 104 6.98 -11.45 7.95
N VAL A 105 6.59 -10.31 7.38
CA VAL A 105 5.88 -10.26 6.10
C VAL A 105 6.75 -10.73 4.95
N MET A 106 8.03 -10.34 4.92
CA MET A 106 8.97 -10.72 3.85
C MET A 106 9.38 -12.19 3.94
N ALA A 107 9.50 -12.75 5.14
CA ALA A 107 9.82 -14.18 5.33
C ALA A 107 8.74 -15.10 4.75
N ALA A 108 7.47 -14.69 4.72
CA ALA A 108 6.40 -15.43 4.07
C ALA A 108 6.56 -15.56 2.54
N LEU A 109 7.52 -14.86 1.95
CA LEU A 109 7.89 -14.88 0.53
C LEU A 109 9.33 -15.35 0.32
N ASP A 110 9.89 -16.04 1.31
CA ASP A 110 11.27 -16.54 1.31
C ASP A 110 12.34 -15.42 1.22
N VAL A 111 11.99 -14.19 1.62
CA VAL A 111 12.93 -13.07 1.70
C VAL A 111 13.42 -12.91 3.13
N SER A 112 14.65 -13.34 3.37
CA SER A 112 15.31 -13.16 4.67
C SER A 112 15.86 -11.75 4.82
N LEU A 113 15.53 -11.09 5.93
CA LEU A 113 15.98 -9.74 6.24
C LEU A 113 16.68 -9.68 7.62
N PRO A 114 17.66 -8.78 7.78
CA PRO A 114 18.28 -8.53 9.07
C PRO A 114 17.28 -7.98 10.08
N ARG A 115 17.71 -8.01 11.37
CA ARG A 115 16.79 -7.68 12.47
C ARG A 115 16.40 -6.21 12.54
N THR A 116 17.30 -5.32 12.22
CA THR A 116 17.08 -3.88 12.47
C THR A 116 16.65 -3.11 11.23
N ALA A 117 15.83 -2.07 11.42
CA ALA A 117 15.41 -1.19 10.34
C ALA A 117 16.58 -0.52 9.61
N ARG A 118 17.70 -0.26 10.32
CA ARG A 118 18.91 0.32 9.73
C ARG A 118 19.60 -0.64 8.77
N GLU A 119 19.69 -1.89 9.11
CA GLU A 119 20.26 -2.92 8.24
C GLU A 119 19.35 -3.22 7.06
N GLN A 120 18.03 -3.34 7.30
CA GLN A 120 17.02 -3.52 6.25
C GLN A 120 17.05 -2.39 5.21
N ALA A 121 17.33 -1.16 5.64
CA ALA A 121 17.46 -0.01 4.76
C ALA A 121 18.62 -0.08 3.76
N ARG A 122 19.54 -1.02 3.91
CA ARG A 122 20.70 -1.23 3.00
C ARG A 122 20.43 -2.28 1.95
N ILE A 123 19.32 -3.03 2.05
CA ILE A 123 18.99 -4.16 1.18
C ILE A 123 18.01 -3.72 0.09
N GLY A 124 18.18 -4.25 -1.11
CA GLY A 124 17.36 -3.97 -2.26
C GLY A 124 17.71 -2.68 -3.00
N GLU A 125 16.95 -2.39 -4.03
CA GLU A 125 17.10 -1.23 -4.89
C GLU A 125 16.65 0.05 -4.17
N ALA A 126 17.43 1.11 -4.27
CA ALA A 126 17.03 2.43 -3.77
C ALA A 126 15.99 3.05 -4.71
N ILE A 127 14.83 3.42 -4.18
CA ILE A 127 13.78 4.09 -4.94
C ILE A 127 13.83 5.59 -4.63
N PRO A 128 13.74 6.45 -5.66
CA PRO A 128 13.68 7.89 -5.47
C PRO A 128 12.55 8.31 -4.52
N MET A 129 12.72 9.44 -3.85
CA MET A 129 11.71 10.01 -2.94
C MET A 129 10.55 10.67 -3.71
N ASP A 130 10.01 9.93 -4.67
CA ASP A 130 8.85 10.28 -5.48
C ASP A 130 7.75 9.24 -5.26
N THR A 131 6.59 9.71 -4.77
CA THR A 131 5.44 8.83 -4.52
C THR A 131 4.88 8.18 -5.77
N ALA A 132 5.12 8.76 -6.97
CA ALA A 132 4.71 8.19 -8.24
C ALA A 132 5.52 6.93 -8.63
N GLN A 133 6.73 6.79 -8.10
CA GLN A 133 7.60 5.65 -8.35
C GLN A 133 7.42 4.51 -7.34
N LEU A 134 6.69 4.77 -6.25
CA LEU A 134 6.42 3.74 -5.25
C LEU A 134 5.47 2.66 -5.79
N ARG A 135 5.81 1.41 -5.48
CA ARG A 135 4.99 0.23 -5.78
C ARG A 135 4.62 -0.49 -4.49
N PRO A 136 3.43 -1.09 -4.40
CA PRO A 136 3.07 -1.91 -3.26
C PRO A 136 4.17 -2.94 -2.97
N GLY A 137 4.51 -3.14 -1.71
CA GLY A 137 5.64 -3.96 -1.27
C GLY A 137 6.96 -3.21 -1.07
N ASP A 138 7.09 -1.95 -1.52
CA ASP A 138 8.27 -1.15 -1.22
C ASP A 138 8.37 -0.85 0.28
N LEU A 139 9.60 -0.90 0.81
CA LEU A 139 9.89 -0.54 2.19
C LEU A 139 10.11 0.98 2.30
N LEU A 140 9.35 1.63 3.15
CA LEU A 140 9.45 3.06 3.41
C LEU A 140 10.34 3.30 4.63
N LEU A 141 11.36 4.14 4.47
CA LEU A 141 12.36 4.43 5.47
C LEU A 141 12.11 5.80 6.11
N PHE A 142 12.10 5.84 7.43
CA PHE A 142 11.89 7.06 8.20
C PHE A 142 13.06 7.32 9.13
N GLY A 143 13.44 8.59 9.24
CA GLY A 143 14.60 8.93 10.05
C GLY A 143 14.93 10.41 10.02
N ARG A 144 16.08 10.77 10.59
CA ARG A 144 16.63 12.13 10.58
C ARG A 144 18.14 12.07 10.37
N LYS A 145 18.69 13.07 9.68
CA LYS A 145 20.14 13.19 9.44
C LYS A 145 20.75 11.90 8.85
N GLY A 146 20.06 11.30 7.85
CA GLY A 146 20.50 10.05 7.21
C GLY A 146 20.37 8.78 8.06
N ARG A 147 19.98 8.87 9.34
CA ARG A 147 19.82 7.73 10.23
C ARG A 147 18.40 7.19 10.16
N VAL A 148 18.22 5.95 9.69
CA VAL A 148 16.94 5.25 9.70
C VAL A 148 16.62 4.80 11.13
N THR A 149 15.44 5.18 11.62
CA THR A 149 14.93 4.85 12.96
C THR A 149 13.60 4.13 12.92
N HIS A 150 12.93 4.12 11.75
CA HIS A 150 11.64 3.47 11.59
C HIS A 150 11.45 3.03 10.14
N ILE A 151 10.64 1.98 9.95
CA ILE A 151 10.36 1.37 8.65
C ILE A 151 8.90 0.94 8.57
N GLY A 152 8.33 0.96 7.37
CA GLY A 152 6.98 0.47 7.06
C GLY A 152 6.90 -0.12 5.67
N ILE A 153 5.77 -0.73 5.32
CA ILE A 153 5.50 -1.34 4.02
C ILE A 153 4.50 -0.46 3.28
N TYR A 154 4.84 -0.05 2.06
CA TYR A 154 3.90 0.65 1.18
C TYR A 154 2.87 -0.34 0.64
N VAL A 155 1.59 0.00 0.75
CA VAL A 155 0.49 -0.90 0.35
C VAL A 155 -0.34 -0.35 -0.82
N GLY A 156 0.20 0.68 -1.51
CA GLY A 156 -0.49 1.34 -2.61
C GLY A 156 -1.40 2.49 -2.15
N GLY A 157 -1.93 3.27 -3.12
CA GLY A 157 -2.87 4.35 -2.85
C GLY A 157 -2.36 5.45 -1.89
N GLY A 158 -1.05 5.67 -1.86
CA GLY A 158 -0.45 6.64 -0.92
C GLY A 158 -0.51 6.20 0.55
N ARG A 159 -0.64 4.90 0.83
CA ARG A 159 -0.81 4.35 2.18
C ARG A 159 0.31 3.38 2.56
N MET A 160 0.55 3.24 3.84
CA MET A 160 1.53 2.31 4.39
C MET A 160 1.01 1.59 5.62
N VAL A 161 1.49 0.35 5.83
CA VAL A 161 1.30 -0.42 7.06
C VAL A 161 2.61 -0.40 7.86
N HIS A 162 2.52 -0.13 9.15
CA HIS A 162 3.66 -0.15 10.05
C HIS A 162 3.28 -0.45 11.51
N ALA A 163 4.21 -0.97 12.30
CA ALA A 163 4.05 -1.08 13.75
C ALA A 163 4.49 0.23 14.41
N SER A 164 3.57 0.91 15.09
CA SER A 164 3.77 2.23 15.67
C SER A 164 3.89 2.19 17.18
N THR A 165 4.96 2.76 17.71
CA THR A 165 5.10 3.02 19.15
C THR A 165 4.04 3.98 19.67
N LYS A 166 3.69 5.02 18.87
CA LYS A 166 2.73 6.04 19.28
C LYS A 166 1.27 5.51 19.29
N ALA A 167 0.91 4.66 18.33
CA ALA A 167 -0.41 4.03 18.26
C ALA A 167 -0.47 2.71 19.05
N HIS A 168 0.65 2.24 19.60
CA HIS A 168 0.81 0.97 20.33
C HIS A 168 0.35 -0.28 19.57
N ARG A 169 0.29 -0.19 18.23
CA ARG A 169 -0.18 -1.29 17.34
C ARG A 169 0.34 -1.17 15.92
N VAL A 170 0.12 -2.22 15.15
CA VAL A 170 0.21 -2.21 13.68
C VAL A 170 -1.02 -1.52 13.14
N PHE A 171 -0.83 -0.54 12.26
CA PHE A 171 -1.96 0.13 11.60
C PHE A 171 -1.59 0.67 10.22
N GLU A 172 -2.61 0.91 9.42
CA GLU A 172 -2.48 1.49 8.10
C GLU A 172 -2.75 3.00 8.16
N ARG A 173 -1.85 3.80 7.55
CA ARG A 173 -2.01 5.26 7.51
C ARG A 173 -1.58 5.83 6.16
N PRO A 174 -2.00 7.06 5.81
CA PRO A 174 -1.46 7.78 4.68
C PRO A 174 0.04 8.05 4.82
N LEU A 175 0.78 7.98 3.70
CA LEU A 175 2.16 8.44 3.61
C LEU A 175 2.15 9.96 3.47
N LEU A 176 2.59 10.65 4.50
CA LEU A 176 2.64 12.11 4.50
C LEU A 176 3.96 12.57 3.87
N ARG A 177 3.91 13.37 2.81
CA ARG A 177 5.09 14.01 2.18
C ARG A 177 5.73 15.02 3.12
N LYS A 178 4.92 15.80 3.83
CA LYS A 178 5.38 16.70 4.91
C LYS A 178 4.91 16.12 6.24
N PRO A 179 5.83 15.70 7.11
CA PRO A 179 5.45 15.13 8.40
C PRO A 179 4.83 16.20 9.29
N ALA A 180 3.78 15.83 10.03
CA ALA A 180 3.26 16.68 11.10
C ALA A 180 4.31 16.82 12.22
N PRO A 181 4.21 17.85 13.07
CA PRO A 181 5.10 18.02 14.22
C PRO A 181 5.20 16.73 15.05
N GLY A 182 6.42 16.35 15.42
CA GLY A 182 6.68 15.13 16.19
C GLY A 182 6.65 13.82 15.40
N ILE A 183 6.36 13.85 14.10
CA ILE A 183 6.45 12.67 13.23
C ILE A 183 7.83 12.62 12.55
N VAL A 184 8.43 11.42 12.52
CA VAL A 184 9.71 11.20 11.84
C VAL A 184 9.50 11.29 10.33
N PRO A 185 10.29 12.11 9.61
CA PRO A 185 10.14 12.29 8.15
C PRO A 185 10.45 11.01 7.37
N TRP A 186 9.79 10.85 6.24
CA TRP A 186 10.16 9.87 5.21
C TRP A 186 11.47 10.33 4.56
N ILE A 187 12.46 9.45 4.48
CA ILE A 187 13.82 9.76 4.00
C ILE A 187 14.31 8.83 2.89
N GLY A 188 13.51 7.91 2.41
CA GLY A 188 13.85 7.00 1.33
C GLY A 188 12.94 5.79 1.25
N ALA A 189 13.14 5.00 0.19
CA ALA A 189 12.47 3.71 0.04
C ALA A 189 13.42 2.65 -0.53
N ARG A 190 13.07 1.37 -0.32
CA ARG A 190 13.77 0.21 -0.86
C ARG A 190 12.80 -0.74 -1.50
N ARG A 191 13.15 -1.26 -2.69
CA ARG A 191 12.42 -2.31 -3.38
C ARG A 191 13.16 -3.61 -3.27
N LEU A 192 12.51 -4.61 -2.68
CA LEU A 192 13.06 -5.96 -2.52
C LEU A 192 12.54 -6.92 -3.58
N LEU A 193 11.30 -6.72 -4.02
CA LEU A 193 10.66 -7.56 -5.02
C LEU A 193 10.85 -6.93 -6.39
N ALA A 194 11.80 -7.47 -7.16
CA ALA A 194 11.95 -7.10 -8.55
C ALA A 194 10.75 -7.62 -9.37
N THR A 195 10.40 -6.89 -10.43
CA THR A 195 9.40 -7.32 -11.42
C THR A 195 9.88 -8.51 -12.25
N THR A 196 11.16 -8.81 -12.18
CA THR A 196 11.82 -9.95 -12.82
C THR A 196 12.34 -10.92 -11.78
N ASP A 197 12.27 -12.20 -12.05
CA ASP A 197 12.54 -13.36 -11.17
C ASP A 197 14.01 -13.48 -10.69
N SER A 198 14.77 -12.40 -10.72
CA SER A 198 16.19 -12.36 -10.32
C SER A 198 16.33 -11.95 -8.86
N LEU A 199 15.88 -12.82 -7.95
CA LEU A 199 16.18 -12.70 -6.52
C LEU A 199 17.47 -13.48 -6.19
N THR A 200 18.59 -13.03 -6.68
CA THR A 200 19.85 -13.26 -6.00
C THR A 200 20.14 -12.04 -5.13
N VAL A 201 19.52 -11.99 -3.95
CA VAL A 201 20.04 -11.19 -2.85
C VAL A 201 21.28 -11.89 -2.33
N SER A 202 22.38 -11.78 -3.06
CA SER A 202 23.70 -12.12 -2.54
C SER A 202 24.03 -11.06 -1.49
N PRO A 203 24.24 -11.41 -0.22
CA PRO A 203 24.88 -10.49 0.71
C PRO A 203 26.26 -10.19 0.12
N ARG A 204 26.51 -8.93 -0.24
CA ARG A 204 27.85 -8.48 -0.60
C ARG A 204 28.74 -8.83 0.60
N ARG A 205 29.55 -9.89 0.47
CA ARG A 205 30.69 -10.09 1.36
C ARG A 205 31.60 -8.89 1.13
N ASP A 206 31.57 -7.96 2.06
CA ASP A 206 32.64 -6.99 2.17
C ASP A 206 33.90 -7.80 2.48
N SER A 207 34.69 -8.00 1.47
CA SER A 207 36.05 -8.50 1.59
C SER A 207 36.80 -7.47 2.44
N LEU A 208 37.02 -7.79 3.70
CA LEU A 208 37.99 -7.08 4.51
C LEU A 208 39.35 -7.20 3.81
N PRO A 209 40.05 -6.09 3.53
CA PRO A 209 41.44 -6.20 3.10
C PRO A 209 42.22 -6.82 4.23
N ASN A 210 42.82 -7.98 3.97
CA ASN A 210 43.83 -8.55 4.82
C ASN A 210 44.97 -7.53 4.96
N GLY A 211 45.07 -6.91 6.16
CA GLY A 211 46.26 -6.21 6.57
C GLY A 211 47.41 -7.20 6.69
N GLY A 212 48.43 -6.97 5.86
CA GLY A 212 49.77 -7.48 6.06
C GLY A 212 50.54 -6.55 7.00
#